data_453cbae7e178cc165094e9adc6fa1a56
#
_entry.id   453cbae7e178cc165094e9adc6fa1a56
#
_cell.length_a   1.000
_cell.length_b   1.000
_cell.length_c   1.000
_cell.angle_alpha   90.00
_cell.angle_beta   90.00
_cell.angle_gamma   90.00
#
_symmetry.space_group_name_H-M   'P 1'
#
loop_
_entity.id
_entity.type
_entity.pdbx_description
1 polymer ?
#
loop_
_entity_poly.entity_id
_entity_poly.type
_entity_poly.pdbx_seq_one_letter_code
_entity_poly.pdbx_strand_id
1 'polypeptide(L)'
;MSDTHNFLRYVLMGKPAEDEAIGPRVRLQQHLDLARAGQLMALITIFNTIIAGYVAYSMTHELMVAAWAATNFVMAAIMLFDFSKKAGRPTPNSVSGRYVLRSETLSIVTGFVFASLPLYSKSDPFDLLIFASLFSVSMCAGLMCVLPRNPRLVMRYLLGSVLPLMVHAGVHFNDRMIAIAIALSLLFFTIYFGAREAFKLYLKEVKSVEEATQLRE
;
A
#
# COMPACT_ATOMS: atom_id res chain seq x y z
N MET A 1 16.14 15.92 13.59
CA MET A 1 15.19 16.57 12.65
C MET A 1 15.51 16.27 11.17
N SER A 2 16.76 16.04 10.77
CA SER A 2 17.12 15.74 9.37
C SER A 2 16.50 14.47 8.80
N ASP A 3 16.46 13.39 9.58
CA ASP A 3 15.99 12.06 9.13
C ASP A 3 14.51 11.99 8.75
N THR A 4 13.64 12.75 9.45
CA THR A 4 12.20 12.79 9.13
C THR A 4 11.95 13.53 7.82
N HIS A 5 12.67 14.63 7.61
CA HIS A 5 12.60 15.40 6.37
C HIS A 5 13.11 14.57 5.17
N ASN A 6 14.19 13.82 5.35
CA ASN A 6 14.76 12.95 4.34
C ASN A 6 13.82 11.80 3.97
N PHE A 7 13.16 11.18 4.96
CA PHE A 7 12.17 10.13 4.69
C PHE A 7 10.92 10.67 3.98
N LEU A 8 10.37 11.81 4.41
CA LEU A 8 9.26 12.47 3.73
C LEU A 8 9.61 12.81 2.28
N ARG A 9 10.80 13.37 2.05
CA ARG A 9 11.29 13.66 0.71
C ARG A 9 11.42 12.39 -0.14
N TYR A 10 11.91 11.29 0.43
CA TYR A 10 11.97 10.01 -0.25
C TYR A 10 10.56 9.50 -0.60
N VAL A 11 9.60 9.52 0.33
CA VAL A 11 8.23 9.07 0.11
C VAL A 11 7.52 9.93 -0.95
N LEU A 12 7.68 11.26 -0.90
CA LEU A 12 6.99 12.17 -1.79
C LEU A 12 7.67 12.32 -3.15
N MET A 13 8.99 12.47 -3.19
CA MET A 13 9.73 12.82 -4.42
C MET A 13 10.51 11.67 -5.04
N GLY A 14 10.68 10.55 -4.34
CA GLY A 14 11.36 9.37 -4.88
C GLY A 14 12.87 9.45 -4.97
N LYS A 15 13.49 10.47 -4.42
CA LYS A 15 14.94 10.59 -4.39
C LYS A 15 15.45 10.15 -3.01
N PRO A 16 16.30 9.11 -2.91
CA PRO A 16 17.07 8.88 -1.69
C PRO A 16 17.92 10.11 -1.44
N ALA A 17 17.93 10.60 -0.21
CA ALA A 17 18.47 11.94 0.11
C ALA A 17 19.99 12.05 0.01
N GLU A 18 20.75 10.96 -0.07
CA GLU A 18 22.18 11.01 0.19
C GLU A 18 23.11 10.26 -0.77
N ASP A 19 22.61 9.38 -1.68
CA ASP A 19 23.53 8.65 -2.55
C ASP A 19 22.92 8.31 -3.91
N GLU A 20 23.35 9.00 -4.96
CA GLU A 20 22.98 8.67 -6.35
C GLU A 20 23.48 7.27 -6.77
N ALA A 21 24.54 6.76 -6.15
CA ALA A 21 25.11 5.45 -6.44
C ALA A 21 24.27 4.29 -5.91
N ILE A 22 23.66 4.42 -4.72
CA ILE A 22 22.82 3.38 -4.09
C ILE A 22 21.43 3.31 -4.70
N GLY A 23 20.94 4.41 -5.26
CA GLY A 23 19.58 4.52 -5.79
C GLY A 23 19.19 3.47 -6.83
N PRO A 24 20.02 3.12 -7.83
CA PRO A 24 19.73 2.07 -8.81
C PRO A 24 19.64 0.68 -8.19
N ARG A 25 20.50 0.35 -7.23
CA ARG A 25 20.50 -0.94 -6.51
C ARG A 25 19.27 -1.10 -5.64
N VAL A 26 18.90 -0.04 -4.90
CA VAL A 26 17.66 -0.02 -4.10
C VAL A 26 16.44 -0.25 -4.98
N ARG A 27 16.35 0.43 -6.13
CA ARG A 27 15.23 0.24 -7.07
C ARG A 27 15.17 -1.18 -7.64
N LEU A 28 16.32 -1.76 -7.97
CA LEU A 28 16.38 -3.13 -8.46
C LEU A 28 15.91 -4.11 -7.39
N GLN A 29 16.40 -3.98 -6.14
CA GLN A 29 16.01 -4.84 -5.05
C GLN A 29 14.50 -4.72 -4.74
N GLN A 30 13.99 -3.49 -4.68
CA GLN A 30 12.55 -3.23 -4.49
C GLN A 30 11.70 -3.85 -5.61
N HIS A 31 12.18 -3.82 -6.86
CA HIS A 31 11.53 -4.47 -7.98
C HIS A 31 11.51 -6.00 -7.83
N LEU A 32 12.62 -6.60 -7.43
CA LEU A 32 12.73 -8.04 -7.22
C LEU A 32 11.82 -8.50 -6.07
N ASP A 33 11.80 -7.77 -4.97
CA ASP A 33 10.91 -8.06 -3.84
C ASP A 33 9.44 -7.97 -4.26
N LEU A 34 9.08 -6.94 -5.03
CA LEU A 34 7.72 -6.79 -5.56
C LEU A 34 7.36 -7.91 -6.56
N ALA A 35 8.29 -8.32 -7.41
CA ALA A 35 8.04 -9.41 -8.36
C ALA A 35 7.82 -10.75 -7.65
N ARG A 36 8.55 -11.01 -6.55
CA ARG A 36 8.40 -12.24 -5.75
C ARG A 36 7.11 -12.24 -4.92
N ALA A 37 6.86 -11.12 -4.24
CA ALA A 37 5.73 -11.00 -3.33
C ALA A 37 4.40 -10.67 -4.03
N GLY A 38 4.46 -10.09 -5.23
CA GLY A 38 3.30 -9.53 -5.92
C GLY A 38 2.21 -10.55 -6.25
N GLN A 39 2.58 -11.79 -6.59
CA GLN A 39 1.61 -12.86 -6.80
C GLN A 39 0.84 -13.19 -5.53
N LEU A 40 1.56 -13.37 -4.41
CA LEU A 40 0.96 -13.65 -3.11
C LEU A 40 0.05 -12.49 -2.68
N MET A 41 0.49 -11.25 -2.87
CA MET A 41 -0.32 -10.06 -2.57
C MET A 41 -1.59 -10.00 -3.40
N ALA A 42 -1.51 -10.28 -4.70
CA ALA A 42 -2.69 -10.31 -5.57
C ALA A 42 -3.68 -11.41 -5.13
N LEU A 43 -3.21 -12.60 -4.78
CA LEU A 43 -4.04 -13.67 -4.23
C LEU A 43 -4.70 -13.26 -2.92
N ILE A 44 -3.94 -12.70 -1.97
CA ILE A 44 -4.49 -12.19 -0.70
C ILE A 44 -5.55 -11.13 -0.98
N THR A 45 -5.32 -10.22 -1.94
CA THR A 45 -6.30 -9.19 -2.31
C THR A 45 -7.58 -9.81 -2.89
N ILE A 46 -7.49 -10.87 -3.71
CA ILE A 46 -8.64 -11.59 -4.23
C ILE A 46 -9.47 -12.20 -3.08
N PHE A 47 -8.82 -12.96 -2.19
CA PHE A 47 -9.50 -13.56 -1.03
C PHE A 47 -10.15 -12.51 -0.13
N ASN A 48 -9.41 -11.46 0.18
CA ASN A 48 -9.91 -10.35 0.98
C ASN A 48 -11.10 -9.65 0.32
N THR A 49 -11.07 -9.46 -1.00
CA THR A 49 -12.19 -8.85 -1.75
C THR A 49 -13.44 -9.73 -1.70
N ILE A 50 -13.29 -11.05 -1.83
CA ILE A 50 -14.42 -11.99 -1.72
C ILE A 50 -15.03 -11.93 -0.33
N ILE A 51 -14.22 -11.99 0.72
CA ILE A 51 -14.68 -11.93 2.12
C ILE A 51 -15.34 -10.58 2.40
N ALA A 52 -14.66 -9.47 2.04
CA ALA A 52 -15.19 -8.14 2.28
C ALA A 52 -16.47 -7.87 1.49
N GLY A 53 -16.53 -8.30 0.24
CA GLY A 53 -17.72 -8.19 -0.59
C GLY A 53 -18.90 -8.98 -0.04
N TYR A 54 -18.65 -10.20 0.42
CA TYR A 54 -19.69 -11.05 1.05
C TYR A 54 -20.21 -10.41 2.34
N VAL A 55 -19.32 -10.00 3.25
CA VAL A 55 -19.70 -9.38 4.53
C VAL A 55 -20.45 -8.08 4.30
N ALA A 56 -19.90 -7.16 3.47
CA ALA A 56 -20.54 -5.90 3.18
C ALA A 56 -21.91 -6.07 2.47
N TYR A 57 -22.02 -7.04 1.55
CA TYR A 57 -23.29 -7.34 0.91
C TYR A 57 -24.31 -7.92 1.91
N SER A 58 -23.89 -8.77 2.83
CA SER A 58 -24.77 -9.31 3.88
C SER A 58 -25.28 -8.24 4.85
N MET A 59 -24.49 -7.16 5.05
CA MET A 59 -24.88 -6.03 5.89
C MET A 59 -25.86 -5.08 5.18
N THR A 60 -25.71 -4.89 3.88
CA THR A 60 -26.40 -3.82 3.14
C THR A 60 -27.45 -4.33 2.17
N HIS A 61 -27.29 -5.54 1.64
CA HIS A 61 -28.06 -6.12 0.53
C HIS A 61 -28.08 -5.23 -0.76
N GLU A 62 -27.10 -4.35 -0.91
CA GLU A 62 -27.03 -3.39 -2.01
C GLU A 62 -26.22 -3.92 -3.19
N LEU A 63 -26.78 -3.85 -4.40
CA LEU A 63 -26.10 -4.28 -5.63
C LEU A 63 -24.81 -3.49 -5.91
N MET A 64 -24.75 -2.23 -5.47
CA MET A 64 -23.55 -1.40 -5.62
C MET A 64 -22.34 -1.96 -4.88
N VAL A 65 -22.55 -2.62 -3.74
CA VAL A 65 -21.48 -3.32 -3.00
C VAL A 65 -20.94 -4.50 -3.82
N ALA A 66 -21.82 -5.23 -4.52
CA ALA A 66 -21.38 -6.27 -5.43
C ALA A 66 -20.56 -5.72 -6.62
N ALA A 67 -20.95 -4.56 -7.16
CA ALA A 67 -20.19 -3.87 -8.19
C ALA A 67 -18.80 -3.43 -7.70
N TRP A 68 -18.70 -2.91 -6.47
CA TRP A 68 -17.43 -2.61 -5.82
C TRP A 68 -16.55 -3.86 -5.69
N ALA A 69 -17.10 -4.98 -5.21
CA ALA A 69 -16.38 -6.23 -5.05
C ALA A 69 -15.89 -6.77 -6.42
N ALA A 70 -16.72 -6.71 -7.45
CA ALA A 70 -16.36 -7.10 -8.81
C ALA A 70 -15.21 -6.25 -9.36
N THR A 71 -15.23 -4.93 -9.15
CA THR A 71 -14.16 -4.02 -9.56
C THR A 71 -12.84 -4.36 -8.91
N ASN A 72 -12.83 -4.56 -7.58
CA ASN A 72 -11.63 -4.97 -6.85
C ASN A 72 -11.12 -6.33 -7.27
N PHE A 73 -12.01 -7.30 -7.50
CA PHE A 73 -11.66 -8.63 -8.00
C PHE A 73 -10.97 -8.55 -9.37
N VAL A 74 -11.53 -7.80 -10.31
CA VAL A 74 -10.95 -7.61 -11.64
C VAL A 74 -9.57 -6.95 -11.55
N MET A 75 -9.42 -5.91 -10.73
CA MET A 75 -8.12 -5.27 -10.50
C MET A 75 -7.09 -6.26 -9.94
N ALA A 76 -7.45 -7.03 -8.93
CA ALA A 76 -6.57 -8.03 -8.32
C ALA A 76 -6.22 -9.16 -9.31
N ALA A 77 -7.14 -9.59 -10.14
CA ALA A 77 -6.90 -10.57 -11.20
C ALA A 77 -5.92 -10.04 -12.27
N ILE A 78 -6.05 -8.78 -12.69
CA ILE A 78 -5.11 -8.10 -13.59
C ILE A 78 -3.71 -8.04 -12.95
N MET A 79 -3.63 -7.67 -11.67
CA MET A 79 -2.37 -7.65 -10.93
C MET A 79 -1.73 -9.04 -10.85
N LEU A 80 -2.51 -10.07 -10.54
CA LEU A 80 -2.03 -11.46 -10.48
C LEU A 80 -1.46 -11.91 -11.82
N PHE A 81 -2.17 -11.60 -12.92
CA PHE A 81 -1.70 -11.92 -14.28
C PHE A 81 -0.39 -11.19 -14.62
N ASP A 82 -0.30 -9.88 -14.31
CA ASP A 82 0.91 -9.08 -14.56
C ASP A 82 2.11 -9.59 -13.76
N PHE A 83 1.94 -9.90 -12.49
CA PHE A 83 3.00 -10.46 -11.65
C PHE A 83 3.40 -11.88 -12.06
N SER A 84 2.44 -12.73 -12.44
CA SER A 84 2.72 -14.08 -12.96
C SER A 84 3.55 -14.03 -14.23
N LYS A 85 3.23 -13.11 -15.13
CA LYS A 85 4.00 -12.88 -16.35
C LYS A 85 5.42 -12.34 -16.08
N LYS A 86 5.58 -11.52 -15.03
CA LYS A 86 6.90 -10.97 -14.62
C LYS A 86 7.78 -12.01 -13.94
N ALA A 87 7.20 -12.89 -13.13
CA ALA A 87 7.94 -13.92 -12.41
C ALA A 87 8.66 -14.91 -13.35
N GLY A 88 8.14 -15.13 -14.57
CA GLY A 88 8.76 -15.99 -15.58
C GLY A 88 9.84 -15.30 -16.43
N ARG A 89 10.12 -14.00 -16.21
CA ARG A 89 11.14 -13.28 -16.99
C ARG A 89 12.48 -13.27 -16.28
N PRO A 90 13.61 -13.21 -17.04
CA PRO A 90 14.92 -13.04 -16.44
C PRO A 90 14.99 -11.72 -15.64
N THR A 91 15.76 -11.75 -14.55
CA THR A 91 15.94 -10.56 -13.70
C THR A 91 16.59 -9.43 -14.50
N PRO A 92 15.99 -8.23 -14.53
CA PRO A 92 16.57 -7.11 -15.24
C PRO A 92 17.85 -6.63 -14.53
N ASN A 93 18.83 -6.14 -15.29
CA ASN A 93 20.05 -5.55 -14.73
C ASN A 93 19.81 -4.14 -14.14
N SER A 94 18.74 -3.47 -14.57
CA SER A 94 18.37 -2.13 -14.07
C SER A 94 16.87 -1.91 -14.16
N VAL A 95 16.35 -1.03 -13.30
CA VAL A 95 14.93 -0.68 -13.26
C VAL A 95 14.76 0.82 -13.46
N SER A 96 13.94 1.20 -14.44
CA SER A 96 13.67 2.61 -14.73
C SER A 96 12.80 3.25 -13.64
N GLY A 97 13.02 4.55 -13.37
CA GLY A 97 12.19 5.30 -12.42
C GLY A 97 10.71 5.38 -12.83
N ARG A 98 10.41 5.30 -14.14
CA ARG A 98 9.02 5.27 -14.64
C ARG A 98 8.27 4.01 -14.22
N TYR A 99 8.97 2.88 -14.16
CA TYR A 99 8.36 1.63 -13.69
C TYR A 99 7.98 1.72 -12.21
N VAL A 100 8.87 2.27 -11.38
CA VAL A 100 8.61 2.48 -9.96
C VAL A 100 7.41 3.40 -9.77
N LEU A 101 7.36 4.53 -10.48
CA LEU A 101 6.26 5.48 -10.42
C LEU A 101 4.92 4.82 -10.81
N ARG A 102 4.92 3.97 -11.84
CA ARG A 102 3.70 3.24 -12.26
C ARG A 102 3.20 2.29 -11.16
N SER A 103 4.09 1.54 -10.51
CA SER A 103 3.70 0.64 -9.43
C SER A 103 3.17 1.40 -8.21
N GLU A 104 3.74 2.55 -7.90
CA GLU A 104 3.28 3.44 -6.84
C GLU A 104 1.91 4.05 -7.13
N THR A 105 1.70 4.52 -8.37
CA THR A 105 0.39 5.05 -8.80
C THR A 105 -0.68 3.97 -8.73
N LEU A 106 -0.37 2.75 -9.17
CA LEU A 106 -1.28 1.63 -9.07
C LEU A 106 -1.63 1.32 -7.60
N SER A 107 -0.66 1.43 -6.70
CA SER A 107 -0.87 1.23 -5.26
C SER A 107 -1.86 2.26 -4.67
N ILE A 108 -1.74 3.55 -5.05
CA ILE A 108 -2.71 4.57 -4.62
C ILE A 108 -4.12 4.23 -5.14
N VAL A 109 -4.23 3.91 -6.43
CA VAL A 109 -5.53 3.60 -7.06
C VAL A 109 -6.16 2.37 -6.40
N THR A 110 -5.37 1.33 -6.14
CA THR A 110 -5.86 0.11 -5.47
C THR A 110 -6.35 0.43 -4.05
N GLY A 111 -5.57 1.21 -3.28
CA GLY A 111 -5.97 1.64 -1.94
C GLY A 111 -7.27 2.46 -1.96
N PHE A 112 -7.38 3.40 -2.92
CA PHE A 112 -8.58 4.24 -3.07
C PHE A 112 -9.82 3.40 -3.42
N VAL A 113 -9.74 2.54 -4.44
CA VAL A 113 -10.86 1.69 -4.86
C VAL A 113 -11.27 0.75 -3.74
N PHE A 114 -10.30 0.18 -3.03
CA PHE A 114 -10.56 -0.73 -1.92
C PHE A 114 -11.28 -0.04 -0.76
N ALA A 115 -10.80 1.12 -0.34
CA ALA A 115 -11.35 1.89 0.77
C ALA A 115 -12.62 2.69 0.42
N SER A 116 -13.00 2.76 -0.86
CA SER A 116 -14.20 3.48 -1.31
C SER A 116 -15.52 2.75 -1.03
N LEU A 117 -15.47 1.55 -0.44
CA LEU A 117 -16.66 0.75 -0.11
C LEU A 117 -17.79 1.54 0.55
N PRO A 118 -17.55 2.41 1.57
CA PRO A 118 -18.64 3.18 2.19
C PRO A 118 -19.35 4.15 1.24
N LEU A 119 -18.67 4.57 0.16
CA LEU A 119 -19.26 5.48 -0.84
C LEU A 119 -20.27 4.78 -1.76
N TYR A 120 -20.29 3.45 -1.77
CA TYR A 120 -21.19 2.64 -2.60
C TYR A 120 -22.46 2.21 -1.88
N SER A 121 -22.59 2.50 -0.59
CA SER A 121 -23.76 2.12 0.20
C SER A 121 -24.56 3.35 0.63
N LYS A 122 -25.90 3.18 0.62
CA LYS A 122 -26.87 4.13 1.18
C LYS A 122 -27.31 3.72 2.59
N SER A 123 -26.97 2.49 3.01
CA SER A 123 -27.26 1.94 4.34
C SER A 123 -26.45 2.65 5.41
N ASP A 124 -26.59 2.27 6.68
CA ASP A 124 -25.90 2.94 7.79
C ASP A 124 -24.41 3.12 7.50
N PRO A 125 -23.94 4.35 7.26
CA PRO A 125 -22.58 4.61 6.83
C PRO A 125 -21.55 4.29 7.90
N PHE A 126 -21.98 4.19 9.16
CA PHE A 126 -21.07 4.03 10.29
C PHE A 126 -20.47 2.63 10.36
N ASP A 127 -21.29 1.59 10.31
CA ASP A 127 -20.82 0.20 10.42
C ASP A 127 -19.94 -0.17 9.20
N LEU A 128 -20.35 0.28 8.03
CA LEU A 128 -19.60 0.04 6.81
C LEU A 128 -18.28 0.82 6.80
N LEU A 129 -18.24 2.03 7.37
CA LEU A 129 -17.03 2.82 7.51
C LEU A 129 -16.03 2.17 8.48
N ILE A 130 -16.51 1.66 9.63
CA ILE A 130 -15.67 0.91 10.57
C ILE A 130 -15.09 -0.32 9.87
N PHE A 131 -15.95 -1.09 9.21
CA PHE A 131 -15.54 -2.29 8.48
C PHE A 131 -14.47 -1.98 7.43
N ALA A 132 -14.71 -0.99 6.55
CA ALA A 132 -13.76 -0.58 5.52
C ALA A 132 -12.44 -0.05 6.12
N SER A 133 -12.53 0.66 7.25
CA SER A 133 -11.35 1.16 7.98
C SER A 133 -10.50 0.01 8.52
N LEU A 134 -11.07 -0.90 9.27
CA LEU A 134 -10.38 -2.07 9.82
C LEU A 134 -9.75 -2.93 8.72
N PHE A 135 -10.47 -3.09 7.60
CA PHE A 135 -10.00 -3.88 6.48
C PHE A 135 -8.82 -3.21 5.76
N SER A 136 -8.89 -1.89 5.53
CA SER A 136 -7.79 -1.12 4.94
C SER A 136 -6.54 -1.15 5.80
N VAL A 137 -6.70 -1.09 7.12
CA VAL A 137 -5.62 -1.24 8.12
C VAL A 137 -4.95 -2.59 8.01
N SER A 138 -5.76 -3.65 8.01
CA SER A 138 -5.27 -5.02 7.91
C SER A 138 -4.46 -5.23 6.63
N MET A 139 -4.94 -4.67 5.50
CA MET A 139 -4.21 -4.69 4.23
C MET A 139 -2.89 -3.92 4.30
N CYS A 140 -2.87 -2.73 4.92
CA CYS A 140 -1.62 -1.98 5.11
C CYS A 140 -0.61 -2.73 5.97
N ALA A 141 -1.06 -3.34 7.06
CA ALA A 141 -0.21 -4.15 7.93
C ALA A 141 0.35 -5.37 7.18
N GLY A 142 -0.49 -6.07 6.41
CA GLY A 142 -0.06 -7.16 5.54
C GLY A 142 0.97 -6.73 4.50
N LEU A 143 0.76 -5.58 3.85
CA LEU A 143 1.72 -4.99 2.91
C LEU A 143 3.07 -4.69 3.57
N MET A 144 3.08 -4.16 4.79
CA MET A 144 4.32 -3.90 5.53
C MET A 144 5.08 -5.19 5.86
N CYS A 145 4.37 -6.27 6.21
CA CYS A 145 5.00 -7.56 6.48
C CYS A 145 5.61 -8.19 5.22
N VAL A 146 4.94 -8.06 4.09
CA VAL A 146 5.34 -8.70 2.82
C VAL A 146 6.37 -7.86 2.06
N LEU A 147 6.29 -6.53 2.18
CA LEU A 147 7.15 -5.57 1.46
C LEU A 147 7.85 -4.58 2.41
N PRO A 148 8.60 -5.04 3.42
CA PRO A 148 9.24 -4.14 4.38
C PRO A 148 10.27 -3.21 3.74
N ARG A 149 10.85 -3.61 2.58
CA ARG A 149 11.83 -2.83 1.81
C ARG A 149 11.20 -1.84 0.82
N ASN A 150 9.86 -1.83 0.72
CA ASN A 150 9.09 -0.95 -0.18
C ASN A 150 8.15 0.00 0.59
N PRO A 151 8.65 0.83 1.52
CA PRO A 151 7.80 1.67 2.36
C PRO A 151 7.01 2.70 1.54
N ARG A 152 7.53 3.13 0.38
CA ARG A 152 6.81 4.06 -0.50
C ARG A 152 5.52 3.46 -1.04
N LEU A 153 5.55 2.20 -1.46
CA LEU A 153 4.38 1.51 -1.98
C LEU A 153 3.32 1.36 -0.90
N VAL A 154 3.73 1.00 0.33
CA VAL A 154 2.83 0.92 1.49
C VAL A 154 2.23 2.27 1.82
N MET A 155 3.05 3.34 1.87
CA MET A 155 2.57 4.69 2.15
C MET A 155 1.64 5.23 1.06
N ARG A 156 1.89 4.90 -0.20
CA ARG A 156 1.01 5.26 -1.32
C ARG A 156 -0.33 4.54 -1.24
N TYR A 157 -0.33 3.24 -0.91
CA TYR A 157 -1.56 2.50 -0.64
C TYR A 157 -2.34 3.11 0.52
N LEU A 158 -1.67 3.42 1.63
CA LEU A 158 -2.28 4.04 2.80
C LEU A 158 -2.91 5.40 2.48
N LEU A 159 -2.21 6.27 1.72
CA LEU A 159 -2.76 7.55 1.28
C LEU A 159 -4.01 7.35 0.43
N GLY A 160 -3.98 6.40 -0.51
CA GLY A 160 -5.15 6.04 -1.31
C GLY A 160 -6.32 5.56 -0.45
N SER A 161 -6.05 4.76 0.58
CA SER A 161 -7.09 4.21 1.46
C SER A 161 -7.69 5.24 2.41
N VAL A 162 -6.86 6.10 2.99
CA VAL A 162 -7.32 7.09 3.99
C VAL A 162 -8.19 8.17 3.35
N LEU A 163 -7.88 8.58 2.12
CA LEU A 163 -8.58 9.68 1.46
C LEU A 163 -10.09 9.45 1.34
N PRO A 164 -10.60 8.34 0.75
CA PRO A 164 -12.04 8.11 0.64
C PRO A 164 -12.72 7.95 2.00
N LEU A 165 -12.04 7.36 2.99
CA LEU A 165 -12.58 7.20 4.34
C LEU A 165 -12.73 8.55 5.06
N MET A 166 -11.76 9.45 4.91
CA MET A 166 -11.82 10.81 5.47
C MET A 166 -12.89 11.66 4.77
N VAL A 167 -13.03 11.54 3.45
CA VAL A 167 -14.10 12.23 2.70
C VAL A 167 -15.47 11.76 3.19
N HIS A 168 -15.66 10.45 3.34
CA HIS A 168 -16.91 9.89 3.83
C HIS A 168 -17.21 10.35 5.26
N ALA A 169 -16.24 10.28 6.18
CA ALA A 169 -16.39 10.78 7.53
C ALA A 169 -16.71 12.29 7.59
N GLY A 170 -16.13 13.08 6.68
CA GLY A 170 -16.40 14.53 6.59
C GLY A 170 -17.80 14.87 6.07
N VAL A 171 -18.34 14.07 5.15
CA VAL A 171 -19.71 14.28 4.60
C VAL A 171 -20.77 13.92 5.65
N HIS A 172 -20.53 12.89 6.47
CA HIS A 172 -21.44 12.41 7.51
C HIS A 172 -21.01 12.86 8.91
N PHE A 173 -20.59 14.11 9.05
CA PHE A 173 -19.96 14.65 10.25
C PHE A 173 -20.84 14.52 11.50
N ASN A 174 -20.43 13.69 12.44
CA ASN A 174 -21.00 13.55 13.77
C ASN A 174 -19.92 13.09 14.77
N ASP A 175 -20.23 13.04 16.06
CA ASP A 175 -19.26 12.67 17.11
C ASP A 175 -18.60 11.30 16.87
N ARG A 176 -19.33 10.33 16.35
CA ARG A 176 -18.81 8.99 16.04
C ARG A 176 -17.82 9.05 14.87
N MET A 177 -18.09 9.86 13.86
CA MET A 177 -17.21 10.05 12.71
C MET A 177 -15.91 10.78 13.10
N ILE A 178 -15.96 11.70 14.05
CA ILE A 178 -14.76 12.34 14.63
C ILE A 178 -13.87 11.29 15.28
N ALA A 179 -14.45 10.39 16.08
CA ALA A 179 -13.68 9.31 16.72
C ALA A 179 -12.97 8.41 15.70
N ILE A 180 -13.67 8.06 14.60
CA ILE A 180 -13.05 7.28 13.50
C ILE A 180 -11.94 8.08 12.83
N ALA A 181 -12.14 9.36 12.52
CA ALA A 181 -11.12 10.20 11.91
C ALA A 181 -9.85 10.30 12.79
N ILE A 182 -10.02 10.42 14.11
CA ILE A 182 -8.91 10.40 15.06
C ILE A 182 -8.20 9.04 15.02
N ALA A 183 -8.95 7.93 15.09
CA ALA A 183 -8.39 6.58 15.03
C ALA A 183 -7.62 6.31 13.73
N LEU A 184 -8.17 6.73 12.58
CA LEU A 184 -7.49 6.63 11.27
C LEU A 184 -6.22 7.48 11.24
N SER A 185 -6.24 8.67 11.85
CA SER A 185 -5.07 9.54 11.92
C SER A 185 -3.97 8.92 12.77
N LEU A 186 -4.30 8.40 13.95
CA LEU A 186 -3.35 7.70 14.82
C LEU A 186 -2.74 6.49 14.13
N LEU A 187 -3.57 5.72 13.42
CA LEU A 187 -3.11 4.58 12.64
C LEU A 187 -2.20 4.99 11.50
N PHE A 188 -2.54 6.06 10.77
CA PHE A 188 -1.69 6.61 9.72
C PHE A 188 -0.30 6.92 10.28
N PHE A 189 -0.22 7.59 11.42
CA PHE A 189 1.05 7.90 12.08
C PHE A 189 1.80 6.63 12.50
N THR A 190 1.10 5.63 13.06
CA THR A 190 1.72 4.36 13.47
C THR A 190 2.35 3.65 12.28
N ILE A 191 1.62 3.52 11.17
CA ILE A 191 2.14 2.89 9.95
C ILE A 191 3.28 3.72 9.35
N TYR A 192 3.16 5.06 9.36
CA TYR A 192 4.21 5.96 8.90
C TYR A 192 5.52 5.77 9.67
N PHE A 193 5.46 5.74 11.01
CA PHE A 193 6.65 5.52 11.83
C PHE A 193 7.23 4.13 11.65
N GLY A 194 6.38 3.09 11.58
CA GLY A 194 6.82 1.73 11.30
C GLY A 194 7.51 1.59 9.95
N ALA A 195 6.94 2.17 8.89
CA ALA A 195 7.54 2.16 7.56
C ALA A 195 8.87 2.92 7.50
N ARG A 196 8.97 4.04 8.24
CA ARG A 196 10.20 4.82 8.36
C ARG A 196 11.32 4.03 9.03
N GLU A 197 11.04 3.38 10.14
CA GLU A 197 12.04 2.58 10.86
C GLU A 197 12.46 1.34 10.05
N ALA A 198 11.53 0.64 9.42
CA ALA A 198 11.84 -0.46 8.52
C ALA A 198 12.76 -0.03 7.38
N PHE A 199 12.51 1.16 6.80
CA PHE A 199 13.35 1.69 5.73
C PHE A 199 14.76 2.07 6.20
N LYS A 200 14.90 2.64 7.40
CA LYS A 200 16.23 2.93 7.99
C LYS A 200 17.05 1.67 8.17
N LEU A 201 16.43 0.61 8.70
CA LEU A 201 17.08 -0.68 8.88
C LEU A 201 17.52 -1.27 7.54
N TYR A 202 16.66 -1.18 6.52
CA TYR A 202 17.01 -1.62 5.17
C TYR A 202 18.19 -0.86 4.56
N LEU A 203 18.20 0.47 4.67
CA LEU A 203 19.34 1.28 4.17
C LEU A 203 20.65 0.93 4.90
N LYS A 204 20.59 0.66 6.20
CA LYS A 204 21.74 0.23 6.97
C LYS A 204 22.26 -1.13 6.50
N GLU A 205 21.36 -2.08 6.21
CA GLU A 205 21.70 -3.39 5.64
C GLU A 205 22.41 -3.23 4.27
N VAL A 206 21.85 -2.41 3.38
CA VAL A 206 22.44 -2.16 2.04
C VAL A 206 23.84 -1.57 2.15
N LYS A 207 24.05 -0.57 3.03
CA LYS A 207 25.35 0.06 3.25
C LYS A 207 26.38 -0.95 3.80
N SER A 208 26.01 -1.77 4.78
CA SER A 208 26.92 -2.76 5.36
C SER A 208 27.34 -3.83 4.35
N VAL A 209 26.45 -4.25 3.46
CA VAL A 209 26.78 -5.19 2.38
C VAL A 209 27.73 -4.55 1.37
N GLU A 210 27.56 -3.27 1.05
CA GLU A 210 28.46 -2.56 0.14
C GLU A 210 29.86 -2.39 0.72
N GLU A 211 29.97 -1.97 1.98
CA GLU A 211 31.25 -1.87 2.70
C GLU A 211 31.99 -3.23 2.75
N ALA A 212 31.25 -4.32 3.04
CA ALA A 212 31.81 -5.67 3.04
C ALA A 212 32.29 -6.13 1.65
N THR A 213 31.66 -5.64 0.57
CA THR A 213 32.08 -5.97 -0.80
C THR A 213 33.33 -5.21 -1.17
N GLN A 214 33.42 -3.92 -0.83
CA GLN A 214 34.61 -3.09 -1.08
C GLN A 214 35.87 -3.55 -0.33
N LEU A 215 35.69 -4.17 0.85
CA LEU A 215 36.80 -4.74 1.62
C LEU A 215 37.33 -6.07 1.05
N ARG A 216 36.64 -6.68 0.11
CA ARG A 216 37.01 -7.94 -0.54
C ARG A 216 37.69 -7.77 -1.91
N GLU A 217 37.57 -6.58 -2.49
CA GLU A 217 38.30 -6.16 -3.71
C GLU A 217 39.68 -5.59 -3.36
#